data_c81b6708f441e4f73aa735ebabb1c246
#
_entry.id   c81b6708f441e4f73aa735ebabb1c246
#
_cell.length_a   1.000
_cell.length_b   1.000
_cell.length_c   1.000
_cell.angle_alpha   90.00
_cell.angle_beta   90.00
_cell.angle_gamma   90.00
#
_symmetry.space_group_name_H-M   'P 1'
#
loop_
_entity.id
_entity.type
_entity.pdbx_description
1 polymer ?
#
loop_
_entity_poly.entity_id
_entity_poly.type
_entity_poly.pdbx_seq_one_letter_code
_entity_poly.pdbx_strand_id
1 'polypeptide(L)'
;MYKILKAEKLAEKIFLMDVEAPRVAKHCEPGQFVIVKMDDLGERIPLTICDYDREAGTITIVVQIVGASTEKMSHLKAGDAFEDFVGPLGCPSELISKDIEELKKMNIVFIAGGLGTAPVYPQVKWMHEHGVDVDVIVGAKNKELIILEEEMKAVAGNLYITTDDGSYVRKGMGTDVLKDLVAEGKHYDLCVAIGPMIMMKFVCLLTKELGIPTIVSMNPIMVDGTGMCG
;
A
#
# COMPACT_ATOMS: atom_id res chain seq x y z
N MET A 1 7.76 13.98 -20.19
CA MET A 1 6.69 14.41 -19.28
C MET A 1 5.66 13.30 -19.17
N TYR A 2 5.14 13.05 -17.97
CA TYR A 2 4.21 11.97 -17.65
C TYR A 2 2.89 12.60 -17.22
N LYS A 3 1.86 12.45 -18.05
CA LYS A 3 0.59 13.15 -17.88
C LYS A 3 -0.22 12.58 -16.72
N ILE A 4 -0.77 13.44 -15.90
CA ILE A 4 -1.73 13.07 -14.86
C ILE A 4 -3.11 12.97 -15.51
N LEU A 5 -3.71 11.81 -15.49
CA LEU A 5 -5.03 11.54 -16.08
C LEU A 5 -6.16 11.77 -15.08
N LYS A 6 -5.90 11.48 -13.80
CA LYS A 6 -6.81 11.66 -12.68
C LYS A 6 -6.05 12.24 -11.49
N ALA A 7 -6.68 13.12 -10.75
CA ALA A 7 -6.23 13.58 -9.44
C ALA A 7 -7.45 13.69 -8.54
N GLU A 8 -7.45 12.97 -7.43
CA GLU A 8 -8.58 12.84 -6.52
C GLU A 8 -8.13 12.96 -5.06
N LYS A 9 -8.88 13.69 -4.26
CA LYS A 9 -8.66 13.78 -2.82
C LYS A 9 -9.37 12.62 -2.12
N LEU A 10 -8.60 11.74 -1.47
CA LEU A 10 -9.14 10.61 -0.70
C LEU A 10 -9.45 10.99 0.75
N ALA A 11 -8.60 11.85 1.36
CA ALA A 11 -8.76 12.35 2.71
C ALA A 11 -8.17 13.77 2.82
N GLU A 12 -8.27 14.41 3.99
CA GLU A 12 -7.82 15.80 4.15
C GLU A 12 -6.40 16.05 3.63
N LYS A 13 -5.49 15.11 3.90
CA LYS A 13 -4.07 15.19 3.52
C LYS A 13 -3.60 14.02 2.65
N ILE A 14 -4.53 13.30 2.03
CA ILE A 14 -4.21 12.14 1.18
C ILE A 14 -4.91 12.31 -0.16
N PHE A 15 -4.16 12.15 -1.23
CA PHE A 15 -4.67 12.22 -2.60
C PHE A 15 -4.14 11.07 -3.45
N LEU A 16 -4.88 10.78 -4.51
CA LEU A 16 -4.59 9.75 -5.50
C LEU A 16 -4.35 10.41 -6.85
N MET A 17 -3.41 9.90 -7.60
CA MET A 17 -3.17 10.29 -9.00
C MET A 17 -2.98 9.07 -9.88
N ASP A 18 -3.67 9.08 -11.03
CA ASP A 18 -3.39 8.16 -12.14
C ASP A 18 -2.49 8.86 -13.15
N VAL A 19 -1.37 8.24 -13.45
CA VAL A 19 -0.31 8.80 -14.30
C VAL A 19 -0.10 7.94 -15.52
N GLU A 20 -0.08 8.54 -16.70
CA GLU A 20 0.24 7.88 -17.96
C GLU A 20 1.73 7.53 -18.00
N ALA A 21 2.04 6.24 -17.78
CA ALA A 21 3.40 5.71 -17.71
C ALA A 21 3.47 4.28 -18.28
N PRO A 22 3.20 4.08 -19.59
CA PRO A 22 2.98 2.75 -20.17
C PRO A 22 4.19 1.82 -20.05
N ARG A 23 5.41 2.32 -20.05
CA ARG A 23 6.60 1.50 -19.83
C ARG A 23 6.69 0.98 -18.39
N VAL A 24 6.33 1.81 -17.41
CA VAL A 24 6.29 1.42 -16.01
C VAL A 24 5.16 0.43 -15.78
N ALA A 25 3.95 0.75 -16.23
CA ALA A 25 2.77 -0.09 -16.08
C ALA A 25 2.95 -1.50 -16.66
N LYS A 26 3.64 -1.60 -17.80
CA LYS A 26 3.93 -2.90 -18.45
C LYS A 26 4.81 -3.82 -17.61
N HIS A 27 5.73 -3.27 -16.82
CA HIS A 27 6.80 -4.03 -16.16
C HIS A 27 6.74 -4.03 -14.63
N CYS A 28 5.86 -3.19 -14.04
CA CYS A 28 5.75 -3.14 -12.59
C CYS A 28 5.06 -4.37 -12.01
N GLU A 29 5.47 -4.66 -10.77
CA GLU A 29 4.92 -5.73 -9.96
C GLU A 29 4.56 -5.19 -8.56
N PRO A 30 3.64 -5.82 -7.83
CA PRO A 30 3.26 -5.40 -6.48
C PRO A 30 4.46 -5.29 -5.53
N GLY A 31 4.49 -4.22 -4.74
CA GLY A 31 5.58 -3.93 -3.80
C GLY A 31 6.66 -3.00 -4.34
N GLN A 32 6.67 -2.74 -5.65
CA GLN A 32 7.61 -1.81 -6.28
C GLN A 32 7.15 -0.35 -6.14
N PHE A 33 8.05 0.58 -6.44
CA PHE A 33 7.83 2.02 -6.35
C PHE A 33 8.32 2.75 -7.60
N VAL A 34 7.97 4.02 -7.67
CA VAL A 34 8.45 4.96 -8.67
C VAL A 34 9.13 6.15 -8.00
N ILE A 35 10.00 6.83 -8.70
CA ILE A 35 10.50 8.14 -8.31
C ILE A 35 9.86 9.19 -9.18
N VAL A 36 9.25 10.19 -8.57
CA VAL A 36 8.56 11.30 -9.22
C VAL A 36 9.35 12.59 -9.03
N LYS A 37 9.43 13.39 -10.07
CA LYS A 37 9.94 14.77 -10.04
C LYS A 37 8.93 15.68 -10.72
N MET A 38 8.52 16.75 -10.05
CA MET A 38 7.46 17.63 -10.55
C MET A 38 7.95 18.58 -11.65
N ASP A 39 9.13 19.15 -11.46
CA ASP A 39 9.73 20.14 -12.35
C ASP A 39 11.26 20.17 -12.18
N ASP A 40 11.95 21.00 -12.98
CA ASP A 40 13.44 21.12 -13.00
C ASP A 40 14.07 21.31 -11.62
N LEU A 41 13.39 22.01 -10.72
CA LEU A 41 13.86 22.33 -9.37
C LEU A 41 13.26 21.38 -8.31
N GLY A 42 12.39 20.46 -8.73
CA GLY A 42 11.68 19.54 -7.86
C GLY A 42 12.59 18.47 -7.26
N GLU A 43 12.28 18.08 -6.04
CA GLU A 43 12.89 16.90 -5.39
C GLU A 43 12.45 15.61 -6.10
N ARG A 44 13.30 14.61 -6.02
CA ARG A 44 13.00 13.24 -6.44
C ARG A 44 12.33 12.50 -5.27
N ILE A 45 11.05 12.19 -5.41
CA ILE A 45 10.22 11.63 -4.34
C ILE A 45 9.91 10.17 -4.66
N PRO A 46 10.30 9.21 -3.80
CA PRO A 46 9.91 7.82 -3.96
C PRO A 46 8.45 7.62 -3.51
N LEU A 47 7.65 7.00 -4.37
CA LEU A 47 6.24 6.72 -4.11
C LEU A 47 5.93 5.27 -4.49
N THR A 48 5.36 4.52 -3.57
CA THR A 48 4.95 3.14 -3.83
C THR A 48 3.83 3.11 -4.87
N ILE A 49 3.91 2.16 -5.80
CA ILE A 49 2.85 1.90 -6.76
C ILE A 49 1.65 1.32 -6.00
N CYS A 50 0.51 2.03 -6.05
CA CYS A 50 -0.73 1.61 -5.42
C CYS A 50 -1.55 0.70 -6.33
N ASP A 51 -1.58 1.01 -7.63
CA ASP A 51 -2.24 0.20 -8.65
C ASP A 51 -1.63 0.45 -10.02
N TYR A 52 -1.94 -0.42 -10.96
CA TYR A 52 -1.51 -0.27 -12.35
C TYR A 52 -2.51 -0.93 -13.31
N ASP A 53 -2.62 -0.34 -14.49
CA ASP A 53 -3.34 -0.93 -15.61
C ASP A 53 -2.38 -1.05 -16.79
N ARG A 54 -2.09 -2.30 -17.18
CA ARG A 54 -1.14 -2.62 -18.25
C ARG A 54 -1.69 -2.31 -19.64
N GLU A 55 -3.03 -2.37 -19.81
CA GLU A 55 -3.70 -2.08 -21.07
C GLU A 55 -3.86 -0.57 -21.28
N ALA A 56 -4.31 0.15 -20.27
CA ALA A 56 -4.40 1.60 -20.28
C ALA A 56 -3.03 2.27 -20.19
N GLY A 57 -2.00 1.57 -19.72
CA GLY A 57 -0.64 2.11 -19.53
C GLY A 57 -0.57 3.12 -18.38
N THR A 58 -1.32 2.90 -17.30
CA THR A 58 -1.41 3.83 -16.19
C THR A 58 -0.83 3.26 -14.89
N ILE A 59 -0.29 4.15 -14.07
CA ILE A 59 0.16 3.86 -12.71
C ILE A 59 -0.63 4.76 -11.75
N THR A 60 -1.16 4.15 -10.70
CA THR A 60 -1.81 4.86 -9.59
C THR A 60 -0.83 5.02 -8.43
N ILE A 61 -0.69 6.24 -7.97
CA ILE A 61 0.06 6.59 -6.76
C ILE A 61 -0.89 7.24 -5.74
N VAL A 62 -0.68 6.92 -4.45
CA VAL A 62 -1.39 7.56 -3.34
C VAL A 62 -0.37 8.25 -2.46
N VAL A 63 -0.58 9.53 -2.22
CA VAL A 63 0.40 10.42 -1.58
C VAL A 63 -0.22 11.09 -0.37
N GLN A 64 0.53 11.11 0.74
CA GLN A 64 0.20 11.90 1.90
C GLN A 64 1.01 13.20 1.92
N ILE A 65 0.35 14.30 2.23
CA ILE A 65 0.99 15.60 2.43
C ILE A 65 1.77 15.55 3.75
N VAL A 66 3.10 15.53 3.66
CA VAL A 66 4.01 15.48 4.82
C VAL A 66 5.06 16.59 4.80
N GLY A 67 5.15 17.36 3.73
CA GLY A 67 6.12 18.42 3.55
C GLY A 67 5.85 19.27 2.31
N ALA A 68 6.70 20.26 2.05
CA ALA A 68 6.50 21.25 0.99
C ALA A 68 6.34 20.64 -0.41
N SER A 69 7.12 19.61 -0.74
CA SER A 69 7.06 18.96 -2.05
C SER A 69 5.76 18.19 -2.26
N THR A 70 5.28 17.45 -1.25
CA THR A 70 4.00 16.74 -1.33
C THR A 70 2.81 17.70 -1.25
N GLU A 71 2.94 18.83 -0.56
CA GLU A 71 1.95 19.93 -0.60
C GLU A 71 1.86 20.51 -2.01
N LYS A 72 2.98 20.85 -2.64
CA LYS A 72 3.02 21.33 -4.03
C LYS A 72 2.40 20.31 -4.98
N MET A 73 2.71 19.02 -4.80
CA MET A 73 2.17 17.93 -5.61
C MET A 73 0.65 17.85 -5.50
N SER A 74 0.07 18.11 -4.33
CA SER A 74 -1.37 18.03 -4.09
C SER A 74 -2.19 19.07 -4.88
N HIS A 75 -1.55 20.09 -5.44
CA HIS A 75 -2.18 21.10 -6.29
C HIS A 75 -2.23 20.72 -7.77
N LEU A 76 -1.51 19.67 -8.18
CA LEU A 76 -1.56 19.16 -9.55
C LEU A 76 -2.91 18.52 -9.86
N LYS A 77 -3.36 18.66 -11.08
CA LYS A 77 -4.69 18.23 -11.55
C LYS A 77 -4.57 17.35 -12.79
N ALA A 78 -5.67 16.72 -13.15
CA ALA A 78 -5.77 16.05 -14.43
C ALA A 78 -5.45 17.04 -15.57
N GLY A 79 -4.53 16.64 -16.45
CA GLY A 79 -3.98 17.46 -17.53
C GLY A 79 -2.59 18.03 -17.24
N ASP A 80 -2.18 18.18 -15.98
CA ASP A 80 -0.81 18.48 -15.59
C ASP A 80 0.11 17.27 -15.84
N ALA A 81 1.41 17.43 -15.67
CA ALA A 81 2.37 16.37 -15.90
C ALA A 81 3.54 16.44 -14.90
N PHE A 82 4.07 15.28 -14.56
CA PHE A 82 5.39 15.16 -13.95
C PHE A 82 6.49 15.29 -15.00
N GLU A 83 7.60 15.91 -14.65
CA GLU A 83 8.78 15.95 -15.48
C GLU A 83 9.44 14.57 -15.60
N ASP A 84 9.71 13.95 -14.43
CA ASP A 84 10.23 12.60 -14.35
C ASP A 84 9.25 11.66 -13.60
N PHE A 85 9.16 10.43 -14.11
CA PHE A 85 8.43 9.32 -13.50
C PHE A 85 9.23 8.05 -13.78
N VAL A 86 10.16 7.73 -12.90
CA VAL A 86 11.16 6.69 -13.10
C VAL A 86 10.75 5.43 -12.37
N GLY A 87 10.71 4.32 -13.08
CA GLY A 87 10.34 3.02 -12.51
C GLY A 87 10.13 1.92 -13.57
N PRO A 88 9.69 0.73 -13.14
CA PRO A 88 9.54 0.33 -11.73
C PRO A 88 10.89 0.20 -11.03
N LEU A 89 10.94 0.51 -9.74
CA LEU A 89 12.13 0.43 -8.90
C LEU A 89 11.85 -0.46 -7.69
N GLY A 90 12.92 -0.93 -7.05
CA GLY A 90 12.85 -1.85 -5.91
C GLY A 90 12.55 -3.29 -6.33
N CYS A 91 12.51 -4.16 -5.33
CA CYS A 91 12.16 -5.56 -5.52
C CYS A 91 10.65 -5.74 -5.39
N PRO A 92 10.04 -6.60 -6.21
CA PRO A 92 8.66 -7.03 -6.00
C PRO A 92 8.47 -7.68 -4.62
N SER A 93 7.22 -7.75 -4.18
CA SER A 93 6.86 -8.50 -2.96
C SER A 93 7.34 -9.96 -3.07
N GLU A 94 7.96 -10.49 -2.02
CA GLU A 94 8.41 -11.89 -1.97
C GLU A 94 7.28 -12.89 -2.26
N LEU A 95 6.04 -12.49 -1.98
CA LEU A 95 4.87 -13.35 -2.18
C LEU A 95 4.62 -13.66 -3.64
N ILE A 96 4.81 -12.68 -4.54
CA ILE A 96 4.54 -12.91 -5.96
C ILE A 96 5.55 -13.82 -6.68
N SER A 97 6.68 -14.11 -6.02
CA SER A 97 7.67 -15.07 -6.51
C SER A 97 7.44 -16.51 -6.02
N LYS A 98 6.47 -16.71 -5.10
CA LYS A 98 6.13 -18.04 -4.59
C LYS A 98 5.23 -18.79 -5.56
N ASP A 99 5.24 -20.12 -5.43
CA ASP A 99 4.31 -20.96 -6.18
C ASP A 99 2.85 -20.65 -5.78
N ILE A 100 1.99 -20.44 -6.77
CA ILE A 100 0.58 -20.07 -6.55
C ILE A 100 -0.19 -21.17 -5.82
N GLU A 101 0.11 -22.44 -6.11
CA GLU A 101 -0.57 -23.56 -5.46
C GLU A 101 -0.11 -23.74 -4.00
N GLU A 102 1.08 -23.24 -3.65
CA GLU A 102 1.50 -23.12 -2.25
C GLU A 102 0.77 -21.97 -1.56
N LEU A 103 0.69 -20.80 -2.21
CA LEU A 103 -0.03 -19.64 -1.65
C LEU A 103 -1.50 -19.94 -1.40
N LYS A 104 -2.18 -20.67 -2.28
CA LYS A 104 -3.59 -21.08 -2.11
C LYS A 104 -3.83 -21.96 -0.88
N LYS A 105 -2.81 -22.60 -0.35
CA LYS A 105 -2.90 -23.44 0.87
C LYS A 105 -2.61 -22.66 2.14
N MET A 106 -2.11 -21.44 2.01
CA MET A 106 -1.73 -20.60 3.14
C MET A 106 -2.89 -19.69 3.57
N ASN A 107 -3.05 -19.53 4.86
CA ASN A 107 -3.91 -18.52 5.45
C ASN A 107 -3.07 -17.26 5.68
N ILE A 108 -3.25 -16.26 4.85
CA ILE A 108 -2.45 -15.03 4.87
C ILE A 108 -3.30 -13.88 5.40
N VAL A 109 -2.76 -13.10 6.33
CA VAL A 109 -3.37 -11.86 6.79
C VAL A 109 -2.50 -10.65 6.48
N PHE A 110 -3.08 -9.65 5.84
CA PHE A 110 -2.47 -8.33 5.65
C PHE A 110 -2.97 -7.37 6.71
N ILE A 111 -2.07 -6.61 7.32
CA ILE A 111 -2.42 -5.56 8.29
C ILE A 111 -1.90 -4.22 7.75
N ALA A 112 -2.82 -3.36 7.36
CA ALA A 112 -2.56 -2.05 6.80
C ALA A 112 -2.86 -0.94 7.81
N GLY A 113 -1.95 0.01 7.97
CA GLY A 113 -2.14 1.18 8.83
C GLY A 113 -2.23 2.49 8.05
N GLY A 114 -3.40 3.12 8.03
CA GLY A 114 -3.60 4.41 7.35
C GLY A 114 -3.17 4.38 5.89
N LEU A 115 -2.18 5.21 5.52
CA LEU A 115 -1.62 5.23 4.16
C LEU A 115 -1.06 3.88 3.72
N GLY A 116 -0.67 3.00 4.65
CA GLY A 116 -0.20 1.64 4.35
C GLY A 116 -1.21 0.77 3.60
N THR A 117 -2.47 1.17 3.54
CA THR A 117 -3.48 0.52 2.70
C THR A 117 -3.12 0.61 1.21
N ALA A 118 -2.52 1.70 0.77
CA ALA A 118 -2.12 1.90 -0.63
C ALA A 118 -1.08 0.87 -1.12
N PRO A 119 0.05 0.62 -0.44
CA PRO A 119 1.00 -0.43 -0.85
C PRO A 119 0.53 -1.87 -0.57
N VAL A 120 -0.48 -2.08 0.28
CA VAL A 120 -1.12 -3.39 0.49
C VAL A 120 -2.02 -3.75 -0.68
N TYR A 121 -2.78 -2.78 -1.20
CA TYR A 121 -3.79 -3.02 -2.22
C TYR A 121 -3.29 -3.79 -3.45
N PRO A 122 -2.19 -3.42 -4.13
CA PRO A 122 -1.73 -4.15 -5.32
C PRO A 122 -1.32 -5.59 -5.01
N GLN A 123 -0.85 -5.88 -3.80
CA GLN A 123 -0.49 -7.23 -3.39
C GLN A 123 -1.75 -8.09 -3.19
N VAL A 124 -2.75 -7.56 -2.51
CA VAL A 124 -4.05 -8.24 -2.29
C VAL A 124 -4.78 -8.43 -3.62
N LYS A 125 -4.79 -7.42 -4.50
CA LYS A 125 -5.36 -7.50 -5.85
C LYS A 125 -4.69 -8.61 -6.66
N TRP A 126 -3.36 -8.68 -6.65
CA TRP A 126 -2.62 -9.73 -7.34
C TRP A 126 -2.98 -11.13 -6.78
N MET A 127 -3.07 -11.29 -5.45
CA MET A 127 -3.51 -12.54 -4.82
C MET A 127 -4.89 -12.96 -5.32
N HIS A 128 -5.85 -12.03 -5.29
CA HIS A 128 -7.21 -12.26 -5.76
C HIS A 128 -7.25 -12.69 -7.24
N GLU A 129 -6.52 -12.00 -8.12
CA GLU A 129 -6.43 -12.33 -9.55
C GLU A 129 -5.84 -13.72 -9.82
N HIS A 130 -5.06 -14.26 -8.87
CA HIS A 130 -4.50 -15.61 -8.95
C HIS A 130 -5.27 -16.65 -8.12
N GLY A 131 -6.44 -16.28 -7.60
CA GLY A 131 -7.32 -17.17 -6.84
C GLY A 131 -6.79 -17.52 -5.45
N VAL A 132 -6.03 -16.60 -4.84
CA VAL A 132 -5.56 -16.69 -3.45
C VAL A 132 -6.38 -15.75 -2.59
N ASP A 133 -7.21 -16.29 -1.71
CA ASP A 133 -8.01 -15.50 -0.77
C ASP A 133 -7.15 -15.11 0.45
N VAL A 134 -7.19 -13.84 0.81
CA VAL A 134 -6.44 -13.31 1.96
C VAL A 134 -7.35 -12.48 2.86
N ASP A 135 -7.09 -12.52 4.16
CA ASP A 135 -7.73 -11.61 5.11
C ASP A 135 -6.98 -10.28 5.15
N VAL A 136 -7.71 -9.17 5.22
CA VAL A 136 -7.13 -7.83 5.31
C VAL A 136 -7.69 -7.10 6.52
N ILE A 137 -6.80 -6.56 7.34
CA ILE A 137 -7.14 -5.70 8.48
C ILE A 137 -6.65 -4.29 8.16
N VAL A 138 -7.58 -3.35 8.06
CA VAL A 138 -7.27 -1.93 7.84
C VAL A 138 -7.52 -1.17 9.15
N GLY A 139 -6.47 -0.56 9.69
CA GLY A 139 -6.54 0.30 10.86
C GLY A 139 -6.25 1.76 10.51
N ALA A 140 -7.03 2.69 11.08
CA ALA A 140 -6.78 4.12 10.95
C ALA A 140 -7.13 4.85 12.25
N LYS A 141 -6.71 6.11 12.38
CA LYS A 141 -7.05 6.92 13.55
C LYS A 141 -8.56 7.20 13.65
N ASN A 142 -9.19 7.47 12.53
CA ASN A 142 -10.63 7.78 12.41
C ASN A 142 -11.16 7.36 11.03
N LYS A 143 -12.48 7.43 10.85
CA LYS A 143 -13.16 7.11 9.59
C LYS A 143 -12.62 7.86 8.39
N GLU A 144 -12.30 9.14 8.54
CA GLU A 144 -11.88 10.02 7.45
C GLU A 144 -10.52 9.64 6.85
N LEU A 145 -9.74 8.82 7.58
CA LEU A 145 -8.45 8.30 7.14
C LEU A 145 -8.51 6.86 6.60
N ILE A 146 -9.69 6.27 6.51
CA ILE A 146 -9.91 5.01 5.79
C ILE A 146 -9.92 5.34 4.29
N ILE A 147 -9.00 4.76 3.56
CA ILE A 147 -8.84 4.94 2.11
C ILE A 147 -8.96 3.59 1.40
N LEU A 148 -9.37 3.61 0.14
CA LEU A 148 -9.46 2.42 -0.73
C LEU A 148 -10.33 1.29 -0.13
N GLU A 149 -11.38 1.65 0.61
CA GLU A 149 -12.24 0.65 1.26
C GLU A 149 -12.99 -0.22 0.24
N GLU A 150 -13.60 0.41 -0.75
CA GLU A 150 -14.39 -0.31 -1.75
C GLU A 150 -13.49 -1.13 -2.68
N GLU A 151 -12.35 -0.60 -3.06
CA GLU A 151 -11.35 -1.30 -3.86
C GLU A 151 -10.82 -2.53 -3.10
N MET A 152 -10.46 -2.34 -1.82
CA MET A 152 -9.95 -3.44 -0.98
C MET A 152 -11.02 -4.50 -0.74
N LYS A 153 -12.27 -4.09 -0.54
CA LYS A 153 -13.42 -4.98 -0.34
C LYS A 153 -13.71 -5.85 -1.56
N ALA A 154 -13.43 -5.33 -2.75
CA ALA A 154 -13.61 -6.08 -3.99
C ALA A 154 -12.58 -7.21 -4.19
N VAL A 155 -11.43 -7.13 -3.53
CA VAL A 155 -10.29 -8.06 -3.75
C VAL A 155 -9.89 -8.86 -2.51
N ALA A 156 -10.28 -8.44 -1.31
CA ALA A 156 -10.01 -9.18 -0.07
C ALA A 156 -10.98 -10.35 0.09
N GLY A 157 -10.49 -11.48 0.59
CA GLY A 157 -11.36 -12.59 1.02
C GLY A 157 -12.25 -12.16 2.19
N ASN A 158 -11.66 -11.54 3.20
CA ASN A 158 -12.39 -10.83 4.28
C ASN A 158 -11.69 -9.51 4.58
N LEU A 159 -12.48 -8.44 4.72
CA LEU A 159 -12.00 -7.12 5.11
C LEU A 159 -12.49 -6.75 6.51
N TYR A 160 -11.54 -6.45 7.40
CA TYR A 160 -11.79 -5.99 8.76
C TYR A 160 -11.30 -4.55 8.91
N ILE A 161 -12.18 -3.66 9.35
CA ILE A 161 -11.86 -2.24 9.52
C ILE A 161 -11.94 -1.87 11.00
N THR A 162 -10.96 -1.11 11.48
CA THR A 162 -10.95 -0.59 12.84
C THR A 162 -10.45 0.84 12.87
N THR A 163 -10.95 1.63 13.80
CA THR A 163 -10.50 3.00 14.05
C THR A 163 -10.16 3.20 15.53
N ASP A 164 -9.08 3.94 15.78
CA ASP A 164 -8.58 4.16 17.15
C ASP A 164 -9.63 4.89 18.02
N ASP A 165 -10.35 5.85 17.42
CA ASP A 165 -11.38 6.65 18.10
C ASP A 165 -12.76 5.98 18.14
N GLY A 166 -12.97 4.91 17.37
CA GLY A 166 -14.26 4.22 17.25
C GLY A 166 -15.28 4.93 16.37
N SER A 167 -14.84 5.85 15.51
CA SER A 167 -15.72 6.59 14.60
C SER A 167 -16.28 5.74 13.45
N TYR A 168 -15.71 4.54 13.21
CA TYR A 168 -16.16 3.67 12.13
C TYR A 168 -15.95 2.19 12.44
N VAL A 169 -16.94 1.35 12.08
CA VAL A 169 -17.03 -0.11 12.22
C VAL A 169 -16.72 -0.58 13.64
N ARG A 170 -15.46 -0.56 14.05
CA ARG A 170 -14.99 -1.07 15.33
C ARG A 170 -13.96 -0.10 15.93
N LYS A 171 -14.02 0.08 17.26
CA LYS A 171 -13.01 0.77 18.03
C LYS A 171 -11.85 -0.18 18.36
N GLY A 172 -10.61 0.25 18.14
CA GLY A 172 -9.41 -0.49 18.52
C GLY A 172 -8.32 -0.41 17.46
N MET A 173 -7.26 -1.17 17.67
CA MET A 173 -6.12 -1.27 16.75
C MET A 173 -6.23 -2.54 15.90
N GLY A 174 -5.50 -2.58 14.77
CA GLY A 174 -5.42 -3.78 13.94
C GLY A 174 -4.91 -5.02 14.69
N THR A 175 -4.07 -4.83 15.71
CA THR A 175 -3.61 -5.90 16.61
C THR A 175 -4.74 -6.50 17.46
N ASP A 176 -5.73 -5.70 17.85
CA ASP A 176 -6.88 -6.20 18.62
C ASP A 176 -7.75 -7.09 17.72
N VAL A 177 -7.92 -6.67 16.46
CA VAL A 177 -8.65 -7.48 15.46
C VAL A 177 -7.96 -8.82 15.23
N LEU A 178 -6.63 -8.81 15.00
CA LEU A 178 -5.87 -10.06 14.82
C LEU A 178 -5.99 -11.00 16.02
N LYS A 179 -5.90 -10.45 17.23
CA LYS A 179 -6.06 -11.21 18.49
C LYS A 179 -7.41 -11.92 18.55
N ASP A 180 -8.48 -11.20 18.24
CA ASP A 180 -9.83 -11.74 18.31
C ASP A 180 -10.05 -12.80 17.25
N LEU A 181 -9.58 -12.58 16.00
CA LEU A 181 -9.68 -13.58 14.94
C LEU A 181 -8.97 -14.89 15.31
N VAL A 182 -7.79 -14.80 15.92
CA VAL A 182 -7.07 -16.00 16.40
C VAL A 182 -7.80 -16.64 17.58
N ALA A 183 -8.35 -15.87 18.51
CA ALA A 183 -9.15 -16.38 19.62
C ALA A 183 -10.46 -17.06 19.15
N GLU A 184 -11.03 -16.61 18.04
CA GLU A 184 -12.19 -17.22 17.36
C GLU A 184 -11.83 -18.49 16.57
N GLY A 185 -10.55 -18.87 16.53
CA GLY A 185 -10.07 -20.10 15.92
C GLY A 185 -9.48 -19.96 14.52
N LYS A 186 -9.32 -18.72 14.01
CA LYS A 186 -8.57 -18.52 12.77
C LYS A 186 -7.09 -18.82 12.98
N HIS A 187 -6.50 -19.50 12.02
CA HIS A 187 -5.06 -19.77 11.96
C HIS A 187 -4.45 -19.04 10.77
N TYR A 188 -3.31 -18.41 10.99
CA TYR A 188 -2.57 -17.72 9.93
C TYR A 188 -1.16 -18.28 9.82
N ASP A 189 -0.76 -18.61 8.59
CA ASP A 189 0.57 -19.10 8.25
C ASP A 189 1.55 -17.94 8.00
N LEU A 190 1.02 -16.75 7.68
CA LEU A 190 1.80 -15.56 7.39
C LEU A 190 1.01 -14.28 7.68
N CYS A 191 1.68 -13.32 8.29
CA CYS A 191 1.21 -11.94 8.43
C CYS A 191 2.09 -11.01 7.59
N VAL A 192 1.48 -10.06 6.87
CA VAL A 192 2.17 -8.96 6.18
C VAL A 192 1.70 -7.65 6.77
N ALA A 193 2.60 -6.85 7.34
CA ALA A 193 2.25 -5.60 7.97
C ALA A 193 2.91 -4.41 7.26
N ILE A 194 2.08 -3.45 6.84
CA ILE A 194 2.53 -2.23 6.15
C ILE A 194 1.82 -1.01 6.75
N GLY A 195 2.60 -0.06 7.25
CA GLY A 195 2.07 1.15 7.86
C GLY A 195 3.09 1.86 8.74
N PRO A 196 2.64 2.69 9.69
CA PRO A 196 3.53 3.38 10.62
C PRO A 196 4.43 2.40 11.39
N MET A 197 5.68 2.77 11.58
CA MET A 197 6.68 1.92 12.25
C MET A 197 6.22 1.42 13.62
N ILE A 198 5.52 2.27 14.38
CA ILE A 198 5.00 1.90 15.69
C ILE A 198 3.94 0.80 15.59
N MET A 199 3.06 0.87 14.57
CA MET A 199 2.06 -0.17 14.31
C MET A 199 2.75 -1.49 13.95
N MET A 200 3.67 -1.48 13.00
CA MET A 200 4.43 -2.67 12.58
C MET A 200 5.17 -3.31 13.75
N LYS A 201 5.76 -2.50 14.65
CA LYS A 201 6.39 -2.99 15.88
C LYS A 201 5.39 -3.77 16.76
N PHE A 202 4.21 -3.22 17.01
CA PHE A 202 3.21 -3.92 17.83
C PHE A 202 2.65 -5.16 17.14
N VAL A 203 2.47 -5.13 15.81
CA VAL A 203 2.12 -6.32 15.04
C VAL A 203 3.18 -7.41 15.21
N CYS A 204 4.46 -7.09 15.04
CA CYS A 204 5.56 -8.06 15.21
C CYS A 204 5.62 -8.65 16.63
N LEU A 205 5.37 -7.84 17.66
CA LEU A 205 5.34 -8.34 19.05
C LEU A 205 4.21 -9.35 19.23
N LEU A 206 3.01 -9.01 18.75
CA LEU A 206 1.85 -9.88 18.85
C LEU A 206 2.02 -11.17 18.02
N THR A 207 2.44 -11.06 16.76
CA THR A 207 2.60 -12.23 15.88
C THR A 207 3.71 -13.17 16.40
N LYS A 208 4.75 -12.64 17.05
CA LYS A 208 5.76 -13.44 17.73
C LYS A 208 5.17 -14.25 18.88
N GLU A 209 4.28 -13.66 19.69
CA GLU A 209 3.57 -14.37 20.75
C GLU A 209 2.65 -15.46 20.20
N LEU A 210 2.01 -15.18 19.05
CA LEU A 210 1.09 -16.11 18.38
C LEU A 210 1.82 -17.14 17.49
N GLY A 211 3.13 -17.05 17.33
CA GLY A 211 3.91 -17.96 16.48
C GLY A 211 3.66 -17.76 14.98
N ILE A 212 3.19 -16.59 14.54
CA ILE A 212 2.88 -16.27 13.13
C ILE A 212 4.10 -15.61 12.49
N PRO A 213 4.73 -16.19 11.45
CA PRO A 213 5.75 -15.55 10.64
C PRO A 213 5.25 -14.21 10.09
N THR A 214 6.09 -13.17 10.12
CA THR A 214 5.64 -11.82 9.77
C THR A 214 6.64 -11.12 8.87
N ILE A 215 6.13 -10.61 7.74
CA ILE A 215 6.85 -9.71 6.84
C ILE A 215 6.42 -8.27 7.15
N VAL A 216 7.38 -7.37 7.27
CA VAL A 216 7.14 -5.93 7.42
C VAL A 216 7.76 -5.17 6.27
N SER A 217 7.03 -4.21 5.73
CA SER A 217 7.58 -3.31 4.71
C SER A 217 8.23 -2.11 5.39
N MET A 218 9.55 -2.07 5.38
CA MET A 218 10.32 -0.97 5.94
C MET A 218 10.88 -0.09 4.83
N ASN A 219 10.78 1.20 5.02
CA ASN A 219 11.34 2.20 4.12
C ASN A 219 12.47 2.92 4.85
N PRO A 220 13.75 2.45 4.72
CA PRO A 220 14.89 3.12 5.33
C PRO A 220 15.17 4.47 4.64
N ILE A 221 16.40 4.88 4.57
CA ILE A 221 16.79 6.14 3.95
C ILE A 221 16.90 5.96 2.43
N MET A 222 16.27 6.88 1.69
CA MET A 222 16.53 7.08 0.27
C MET A 222 16.96 8.53 0.05
N VAL A 223 18.09 8.77 -0.64
CA VAL A 223 18.59 10.12 -0.91
C VAL A 223 17.88 10.68 -2.15
N ASP A 224 18.04 10.04 -3.29
CA ASP A 224 17.51 10.53 -4.59
C ASP A 224 17.10 9.40 -5.55
N GLY A 225 17.26 8.16 -5.10
CA GLY A 225 16.96 6.98 -5.91
C GLY A 225 17.94 6.70 -7.05
N THR A 226 19.14 7.26 -7.01
CA THR A 226 20.20 6.94 -7.98
C THR A 226 20.98 5.67 -7.63
N GLY A 227 20.66 5.04 -6.50
CA GLY A 227 21.36 3.87 -5.97
C GLY A 227 22.57 4.19 -5.09
N MET A 228 22.78 5.46 -4.77
CA MET A 228 23.88 5.89 -3.89
C MET A 228 23.60 5.70 -2.40
N CYS A 229 22.38 5.39 -2.05
CA CYS A 229 21.97 5.20 -0.65
C CYS A 229 22.15 3.77 -0.12
N GLY A 230 22.71 2.87 -0.91
CA GLY A 230 23.02 1.50 -0.48
C GLY A 230 21.86 0.52 -0.54
#